data_9778c217603c8e4c6cba908d6e5b254f
#
_entry.id   9778c217603c8e4c6cba908d6e5b254f
#
_cell.length_a   1.000
_cell.length_b   1.000
_cell.length_c   1.000
_cell.angle_alpha   90.00
_cell.angle_beta   90.00
_cell.angle_gamma   90.00
#
_symmetry.space_group_name_H-M   'P 1'
#
loop_
_entity.id
_entity.type
_entity.pdbx_description
1 polymer ?
#
loop_
_entity_poly.entity_id
_entity_poly.type
_entity_poly.pdbx_seq_one_letter_code
_entity_poly.pdbx_strand_id
1 'polypeptide(L)'
;MEKPETSNKGESRKCVIDVRDLYKIYPIGKNEVRALNGVSFQVYEGEFCAIVGTSGSGKSTLLNMLAGLEKPTKGQIMVAGERIDKYKENRLVQFRREKVGFIFQSFNLIPTMNAVENVALPLVFRGISKNVRMKRAQKMIDLVGLKKYRLHKPNQMSGGQQQRVGMARALVLNPSIVFADEPTGNLDSNTSAEMMELMRHVLSERGKTLVMVTHDNDLAALADRQIRIKDGKIVENVQE
;
A
#
# COMPACT_ATOMS: atom_id res chain seq x y z
N MET A 1 34.24 38.87 -2.87
CA MET A 1 33.76 37.61 -3.41
C MET A 1 32.96 36.91 -2.30
N GLU A 2 31.69 37.22 -2.23
CA GLU A 2 30.76 36.59 -1.28
C GLU A 2 30.35 35.20 -1.81
N LYS A 3 30.43 34.19 -0.94
CA LYS A 3 29.91 32.85 -1.23
C LYS A 3 28.38 32.90 -1.17
N PRO A 4 27.67 32.28 -2.11
CA PRO A 4 26.22 32.19 -2.01
C PRO A 4 25.84 31.28 -0.84
N GLU A 5 25.07 31.81 0.10
CA GLU A 5 24.39 31.05 1.15
C GLU A 5 23.42 30.08 0.50
N THR A 6 23.67 28.79 0.69
CA THR A 6 22.70 27.72 0.36
C THR A 6 21.55 27.80 1.36
N SER A 7 20.48 28.43 0.96
CA SER A 7 19.23 28.45 1.70
C SER A 7 18.59 27.04 1.68
N ASN A 8 18.90 26.27 2.69
CA ASN A 8 18.21 25.01 2.99
C ASN A 8 16.86 25.37 3.63
N LYS A 9 15.87 25.73 2.81
CA LYS A 9 14.47 25.84 3.26
C LYS A 9 13.97 24.39 3.48
N GLY A 10 14.00 23.95 4.73
CA GLY A 10 13.30 22.77 5.17
C GLY A 10 11.78 22.92 4.94
N GLU A 11 11.29 22.56 3.77
CA GLU A 11 9.86 22.39 3.55
C GLU A 11 9.39 21.32 4.53
N SER A 12 8.51 21.70 5.46
CA SER A 12 7.90 20.76 6.41
C SER A 12 7.05 19.77 5.61
N ARG A 13 7.59 18.55 5.36
CA ARG A 13 6.87 17.50 4.65
C ARG A 13 5.53 17.27 5.33
N LYS A 14 4.44 17.27 4.57
CA LYS A 14 3.09 17.07 5.10
C LYS A 14 2.94 15.63 5.60
N CYS A 15 2.61 15.47 6.89
CA CYS A 15 2.31 14.18 7.49
C CYS A 15 0.98 13.64 6.90
N VAL A 16 1.03 12.45 6.31
CA VAL A 16 -0.16 11.78 5.71
C VAL A 16 -0.63 10.57 6.49
N ILE A 17 0.24 9.97 7.32
CA ILE A 17 -0.12 8.92 8.28
C ILE A 17 0.47 9.31 9.63
N ASP A 18 -0.36 9.35 10.68
CA ASP A 18 0.06 9.57 12.07
C ASP A 18 -0.58 8.48 12.94
N VAL A 19 0.28 7.63 13.51
CA VAL A 19 -0.10 6.51 14.37
C VAL A 19 0.39 6.78 15.77
N ARG A 20 -0.50 6.65 16.78
CA ARG A 20 -0.16 6.92 18.18
C ARG A 20 -0.66 5.83 19.08
N ASP A 21 0.23 5.22 19.85
CA ASP A 21 -0.03 4.20 20.87
C ASP A 21 -0.96 3.09 20.40
N LEU A 22 -0.67 2.53 19.22
CA LEU A 22 -1.54 1.59 18.54
C LEU A 22 -1.39 0.19 19.13
N TYR A 23 -2.51 -0.39 19.57
CA TYR A 23 -2.60 -1.76 20.08
C TYR A 23 -3.58 -2.57 19.24
N LYS A 24 -3.22 -3.82 19.00
CA LYS A 24 -4.13 -4.83 18.49
C LYS A 24 -3.99 -6.13 19.27
N ILE A 25 -5.07 -6.51 19.92
CA ILE A 25 -5.16 -7.69 20.80
C ILE A 25 -6.27 -8.59 20.25
N TYR A 26 -5.93 -9.83 19.97
CA TYR A 26 -6.88 -10.86 19.56
C TYR A 26 -7.15 -11.81 20.73
N PRO A 27 -8.40 -11.97 21.18
CA PRO A 27 -8.75 -13.00 22.15
C PRO A 27 -8.71 -14.38 21.48
N ILE A 28 -7.98 -15.33 22.07
CA ILE A 28 -7.90 -16.72 21.62
C ILE A 28 -8.27 -17.62 22.80
N GLY A 29 -9.55 -17.98 22.91
CA GLY A 29 -10.06 -18.72 24.05
C GLY A 29 -9.88 -17.96 25.37
N LYS A 30 -9.05 -18.51 26.30
CA LYS A 30 -8.70 -17.84 27.58
C LYS A 30 -7.43 -16.97 27.50
N ASN A 31 -6.72 -17.00 26.37
CA ASN A 31 -5.47 -16.27 26.16
C ASN A 31 -5.69 -15.04 25.25
N GLU A 32 -4.70 -14.16 25.25
CA GLU A 32 -4.65 -12.99 24.36
C GLU A 32 -3.38 -13.04 23.51
N VAL A 33 -3.50 -12.76 22.22
CA VAL A 33 -2.35 -12.50 21.33
C VAL A 33 -2.26 -11.02 21.04
N ARG A 34 -1.17 -10.38 21.44
CA ARG A 34 -0.89 -8.96 21.20
C ARG A 34 -0.12 -8.81 19.89
N ALA A 35 -0.85 -8.67 18.81
CA ALA A 35 -0.25 -8.47 17.47
C ALA A 35 0.45 -7.11 17.35
N LEU A 36 -0.06 -6.06 18.02
CA LEU A 36 0.61 -4.77 18.16
C LEU A 36 0.54 -4.29 19.60
N ASN A 37 1.62 -3.67 20.08
CA ASN A 37 1.82 -3.33 21.46
C ASN A 37 2.44 -1.93 21.63
N GLY A 38 1.65 -0.87 21.41
CA GLY A 38 2.05 0.53 21.58
C GLY A 38 2.88 1.08 20.42
N VAL A 39 2.48 0.80 19.17
CA VAL A 39 3.17 1.27 17.98
C VAL A 39 2.85 2.74 17.70
N SER A 40 3.89 3.58 17.51
CA SER A 40 3.74 5.00 17.17
C SER A 40 4.75 5.39 16.09
N PHE A 41 4.28 6.00 14.99
CA PHE A 41 5.12 6.52 13.91
C PHE A 41 4.32 7.45 12.99
N GLN A 42 5.03 8.15 12.10
CA GLN A 42 4.45 9.01 11.09
C GLN A 42 4.97 8.62 9.71
N VAL A 43 4.21 8.91 8.64
CA VAL A 43 4.65 8.82 7.24
C VAL A 43 4.29 10.12 6.53
N TYR A 44 5.17 10.58 5.66
CA TYR A 44 5.03 11.87 4.98
C TYR A 44 4.59 11.71 3.52
N GLU A 45 4.03 12.79 2.95
CA GLU A 45 3.54 12.80 1.57
C GLU A 45 4.68 12.51 0.57
N GLY A 46 4.42 11.61 -0.38
CA GLY A 46 5.39 11.18 -1.39
C GLY A 46 6.46 10.21 -0.90
N GLU A 47 6.46 9.85 0.39
CA GLU A 47 7.43 8.93 0.98
C GLU A 47 7.18 7.48 0.57
N PHE A 48 8.24 6.73 0.28
CA PHE A 48 8.22 5.29 0.26
C PHE A 48 8.73 4.75 1.61
N CYS A 49 7.82 4.25 2.43
CA CYS A 49 8.10 3.67 3.75
C CYS A 49 7.98 2.14 3.71
N ALA A 50 9.02 1.42 4.13
CA ALA A 50 9.01 -0.03 4.29
C ALA A 50 8.83 -0.41 5.77
N ILE A 51 7.87 -1.27 6.06
CA ILE A 51 7.66 -1.89 7.38
C ILE A 51 8.23 -3.30 7.32
N VAL A 52 9.30 -3.54 8.07
CA VAL A 52 10.11 -4.76 8.00
C VAL A 52 10.01 -5.56 9.29
N GLY A 53 10.04 -6.88 9.18
CA GLY A 53 10.08 -7.77 10.34
C GLY A 53 9.81 -9.23 9.96
N THR A 54 10.04 -10.13 10.88
CA THR A 54 9.79 -11.58 10.68
C THR A 54 8.30 -11.89 10.53
N SER A 55 7.97 -13.09 10.03
CA SER A 55 6.58 -13.57 10.01
C SER A 55 6.00 -13.54 11.43
N GLY A 56 4.73 -13.13 11.56
CA GLY A 56 4.05 -13.02 12.85
C GLY A 56 4.39 -11.78 13.69
N SER A 57 5.27 -10.89 13.25
CA SER A 57 5.65 -9.68 14.01
C SER A 57 4.58 -8.59 14.08
N GLY A 58 3.44 -8.73 13.35
CA GLY A 58 2.33 -7.77 13.36
C GLY A 58 2.25 -6.84 12.14
N LYS A 59 3.12 -7.00 11.13
CA LYS A 59 3.19 -6.12 9.94
C LYS A 59 1.89 -6.02 9.15
N SER A 60 1.35 -7.18 8.70
CA SER A 60 0.10 -7.20 7.91
C SER A 60 -1.09 -6.73 8.75
N THR A 61 -1.10 -7.01 10.06
CA THR A 61 -2.09 -6.46 10.99
C THR A 61 -2.03 -4.93 11.02
N LEU A 62 -0.82 -4.36 11.12
CA LEU A 62 -0.64 -2.90 11.08
C LEU A 62 -1.12 -2.34 9.75
N LEU A 63 -0.68 -2.92 8.62
CA LEU A 63 -1.07 -2.48 7.28
C LEU A 63 -2.59 -2.49 7.09
N ASN A 64 -3.27 -3.56 7.54
CA ASN A 64 -4.73 -3.67 7.47
C ASN A 64 -5.44 -2.57 8.27
N MET A 65 -4.92 -2.19 9.43
CA MET A 65 -5.47 -1.10 10.23
C MET A 65 -5.25 0.26 9.56
N LEU A 66 -4.08 0.51 8.97
CA LEU A 66 -3.80 1.74 8.23
C LEU A 66 -4.69 1.89 6.99
N ALA A 67 -4.98 0.77 6.33
CA ALA A 67 -5.89 0.73 5.18
C ALA A 67 -7.39 0.80 5.59
N GLY A 68 -7.70 0.78 6.88
CA GLY A 68 -9.07 0.74 7.38
C GLY A 68 -9.80 -0.57 7.09
N LEU A 69 -9.08 -1.67 6.93
CA LEU A 69 -9.62 -3.02 6.77
C LEU A 69 -9.90 -3.67 8.13
N GLU A 70 -9.19 -3.20 9.17
CA GLU A 70 -9.33 -3.70 10.53
C GLU A 70 -9.28 -2.55 11.53
N LYS A 71 -9.99 -2.69 12.66
CA LYS A 71 -9.98 -1.68 13.72
C LYS A 71 -8.95 -1.99 14.79
N PRO A 72 -8.29 -0.96 15.37
CA PRO A 72 -7.42 -1.12 16.51
C PRO A 72 -8.22 -1.49 17.78
N THR A 73 -7.56 -2.13 18.74
CA THR A 73 -8.09 -2.32 20.10
C THR A 73 -7.96 -1.03 20.91
N LYS A 74 -6.82 -0.31 20.75
CA LYS A 74 -6.55 1.00 21.37
C LYS A 74 -5.64 1.80 20.45
N GLY A 75 -5.55 3.11 20.75
CA GLY A 75 -4.67 4.04 20.03
C GLY A 75 -5.39 4.84 18.97
N GLN A 76 -4.63 5.56 18.18
CA GLN A 76 -5.14 6.52 17.21
C GLN A 76 -4.48 6.30 15.85
N ILE A 77 -5.29 6.40 14.81
CA ILE A 77 -4.82 6.31 13.42
C ILE A 77 -5.40 7.48 12.64
N MET A 78 -4.53 8.36 12.16
CA MET A 78 -4.88 9.41 11.21
C MET A 78 -4.24 9.07 9.86
N VAL A 79 -5.05 9.02 8.80
CA VAL A 79 -4.59 8.76 7.42
C VAL A 79 -5.24 9.78 6.49
N ALA A 80 -4.43 10.44 5.66
CA ALA A 80 -4.87 11.50 4.74
C ALA A 80 -5.70 12.61 5.43
N GLY A 81 -5.34 12.95 6.68
CA GLY A 81 -6.03 13.96 7.50
C GLY A 81 -7.30 13.48 8.19
N GLU A 82 -7.66 12.20 8.09
CA GLU A 82 -8.89 11.64 8.64
C GLU A 82 -8.61 10.66 9.80
N ARG A 83 -9.30 10.80 10.95
CA ARG A 83 -9.22 9.91 12.12
C ARG A 83 -10.02 8.63 11.87
N ILE A 84 -9.39 7.65 11.20
CA ILE A 84 -10.06 6.42 10.75
C ILE A 84 -10.36 5.43 11.89
N ASP A 85 -9.65 5.49 13.00
CA ASP A 85 -9.94 4.69 14.21
C ASP A 85 -11.36 4.94 14.77
N LYS A 86 -11.93 6.12 14.54
CA LYS A 86 -13.28 6.49 14.97
C LYS A 86 -14.38 6.14 13.98
N TYR A 87 -14.03 5.70 12.77
CA TYR A 87 -15.01 5.47 11.73
C TYR A 87 -15.82 4.19 11.93
N LYS A 88 -17.12 4.26 11.62
CA LYS A 88 -17.98 3.08 11.42
C LYS A 88 -17.68 2.46 10.06
N GLU A 89 -18.08 1.20 9.86
CA GLU A 89 -17.76 0.44 8.64
C GLU A 89 -18.15 1.16 7.35
N ASN A 90 -19.35 1.73 7.28
CA ASN A 90 -19.80 2.46 6.10
C ASN A 90 -18.87 3.64 5.73
N ARG A 91 -18.31 4.35 6.72
CA ARG A 91 -17.36 5.43 6.49
C ARG A 91 -15.98 4.90 6.10
N LEU A 92 -15.55 3.76 6.67
CA LEU A 92 -14.32 3.08 6.26
C LEU A 92 -14.39 2.60 4.80
N VAL A 93 -15.53 2.08 4.35
CA VAL A 93 -15.75 1.72 2.94
C VAL A 93 -15.55 2.93 2.03
N GLN A 94 -16.13 4.09 2.40
CA GLN A 94 -15.96 5.32 1.63
C GLN A 94 -14.49 5.78 1.64
N PHE A 95 -13.84 5.81 2.79
CA PHE A 95 -12.44 6.15 2.96
C PHE A 95 -11.53 5.28 2.05
N ARG A 96 -11.71 3.94 2.09
CA ARG A 96 -10.95 3.03 1.22
C ARG A 96 -11.14 3.35 -0.26
N ARG A 97 -12.36 3.61 -0.70
CA ARG A 97 -12.68 3.96 -2.10
C ARG A 97 -12.06 5.28 -2.55
N GLU A 98 -11.82 6.22 -1.65
CA GLU A 98 -11.38 7.57 -1.98
C GLU A 98 -9.87 7.77 -1.83
N LYS A 99 -9.27 7.18 -0.81
CA LYS A 99 -7.91 7.51 -0.37
C LYS A 99 -6.91 6.40 -0.55
N VAL A 100 -7.35 5.13 -0.62
CA VAL A 100 -6.49 3.96 -0.48
C VAL A 100 -6.43 3.16 -1.78
N GLY A 101 -5.20 2.85 -2.22
CA GLY A 101 -4.90 1.74 -3.12
C GLY A 101 -4.30 0.58 -2.32
N PHE A 102 -4.67 -0.66 -2.65
CA PHE A 102 -4.11 -1.82 -1.96
C PHE A 102 -3.58 -2.85 -2.95
N ILE A 103 -2.32 -3.24 -2.79
CA ILE A 103 -1.62 -4.27 -3.57
C ILE A 103 -1.42 -5.47 -2.64
N PHE A 104 -1.96 -6.62 -3.03
CA PHE A 104 -1.95 -7.85 -2.23
C PHE A 104 -0.85 -8.80 -2.70
N GLN A 105 -0.32 -9.59 -1.80
CA GLN A 105 0.63 -10.68 -2.10
C GLN A 105 0.03 -11.72 -3.06
N SER A 106 -1.21 -12.12 -2.85
CA SER A 106 -1.90 -13.16 -3.63
C SER A 106 -2.67 -12.60 -4.84
N PHE A 107 -2.29 -11.42 -5.35
CA PHE A 107 -2.90 -10.71 -6.48
C PHE A 107 -4.39 -10.41 -6.31
N ASN A 108 -5.18 -11.31 -5.76
CA ASN A 108 -6.63 -11.21 -5.51
C ASN A 108 -7.43 -10.75 -6.76
N LEU A 109 -7.05 -11.28 -7.92
CA LEU A 109 -7.78 -11.06 -9.16
C LEU A 109 -9.01 -11.97 -9.23
N ILE A 110 -10.08 -11.46 -9.85
CA ILE A 110 -11.28 -12.25 -10.10
C ILE A 110 -11.02 -13.15 -11.33
N PRO A 111 -11.01 -14.49 -11.16
CA PRO A 111 -10.56 -15.42 -12.21
C PRO A 111 -11.44 -15.41 -13.46
N THR A 112 -12.72 -15.07 -13.32
CA THR A 112 -13.68 -15.00 -14.43
C THR A 112 -13.56 -13.74 -15.28
N MET A 113 -12.92 -12.70 -14.75
CA MET A 113 -12.69 -11.40 -15.40
C MET A 113 -11.34 -11.34 -16.10
N ASN A 114 -11.27 -10.65 -17.24
CA ASN A 114 -9.99 -10.34 -17.87
C ASN A 114 -9.23 -9.21 -17.15
N ALA A 115 -7.99 -8.89 -17.61
CA ALA A 115 -7.15 -7.89 -16.97
C ALA A 115 -7.81 -6.50 -16.88
N VAL A 116 -8.41 -6.02 -17.98
CA VAL A 116 -9.09 -4.70 -18.00
C VAL A 116 -10.31 -4.70 -17.10
N GLU A 117 -11.07 -5.77 -17.05
CA GLU A 117 -12.26 -5.89 -16.19
C GLU A 117 -11.87 -5.89 -14.70
N ASN A 118 -10.80 -6.61 -14.33
CA ASN A 118 -10.26 -6.58 -12.97
C ASN A 118 -9.84 -5.16 -12.55
N VAL A 119 -9.15 -4.42 -13.44
CA VAL A 119 -8.75 -3.03 -13.16
C VAL A 119 -9.95 -2.08 -13.16
N ALA A 120 -10.99 -2.34 -13.96
CA ALA A 120 -12.20 -1.51 -13.99
C ALA A 120 -13.10 -1.68 -12.76
N LEU A 121 -12.94 -2.75 -11.98
CA LEU A 121 -13.86 -3.12 -10.91
C LEU A 121 -14.01 -2.03 -9.83
N PRO A 122 -12.96 -1.37 -9.31
CA PRO A 122 -13.12 -0.27 -8.36
C PRO A 122 -13.93 0.91 -8.92
N LEU A 123 -13.86 1.14 -10.23
CA LEU A 123 -14.62 2.19 -10.91
C LEU A 123 -16.11 1.86 -11.02
N VAL A 124 -16.46 0.54 -11.05
CA VAL A 124 -17.87 0.09 -10.99
C VAL A 124 -18.51 0.52 -9.67
N PHE A 125 -17.80 0.27 -8.55
CA PHE A 125 -18.27 0.64 -7.21
C PHE A 125 -18.36 2.16 -6.98
N ARG A 126 -17.73 2.96 -7.86
CA ARG A 126 -17.87 4.41 -7.92
C ARG A 126 -19.00 4.89 -8.84
N GLY A 127 -19.76 3.99 -9.44
CA GLY A 127 -20.84 4.34 -10.35
C GLY A 127 -20.39 4.93 -11.70
N ILE A 128 -19.10 4.75 -12.07
CA ILE A 128 -18.57 5.30 -13.32
C ILE A 128 -19.10 4.49 -14.50
N SER A 129 -19.63 5.19 -15.52
CA SER A 129 -20.20 4.57 -16.71
C SER A 129 -19.24 3.60 -17.42
N LYS A 130 -19.78 2.56 -18.09
CA LYS A 130 -18.98 1.48 -18.71
C LYS A 130 -17.93 2.02 -19.67
N ASN A 131 -18.30 2.94 -20.55
CA ASN A 131 -17.37 3.47 -21.56
C ASN A 131 -16.18 4.24 -20.91
N VAL A 132 -16.45 5.02 -19.86
CA VAL A 132 -15.40 5.80 -19.16
C VAL A 132 -14.51 4.87 -18.35
N ARG A 133 -15.08 3.93 -17.57
CA ARG A 133 -14.28 3.03 -16.74
C ARG A 133 -13.38 2.11 -17.55
N MET A 134 -13.89 1.59 -18.69
CA MET A 134 -13.07 0.73 -19.56
C MET A 134 -11.89 1.50 -20.17
N LYS A 135 -12.10 2.73 -20.65
CA LYS A 135 -11.00 3.59 -21.15
C LYS A 135 -9.96 3.88 -20.06
N ARG A 136 -10.39 4.17 -18.83
CA ARG A 136 -9.47 4.39 -17.69
C ARG A 136 -8.68 3.14 -17.34
N ALA A 137 -9.35 1.99 -17.26
CA ALA A 137 -8.72 0.71 -16.96
C ALA A 137 -7.70 0.32 -18.04
N GLN A 138 -8.01 0.51 -19.33
CA GLN A 138 -7.07 0.27 -20.43
C GLN A 138 -5.81 1.13 -20.29
N LYS A 139 -5.95 2.43 -20.00
CA LYS A 139 -4.79 3.32 -19.79
C LYS A 139 -3.91 2.83 -18.63
N MET A 140 -4.51 2.31 -17.55
CA MET A 140 -3.75 1.77 -16.41
C MET A 140 -3.04 0.47 -16.77
N ILE A 141 -3.67 -0.42 -17.54
CA ILE A 141 -3.04 -1.65 -18.06
C ILE A 141 -1.85 -1.30 -18.98
N ASP A 142 -1.97 -0.27 -19.81
CA ASP A 142 -0.89 0.18 -20.68
C ASP A 142 0.29 0.76 -19.88
N LEU A 143 -0.01 1.52 -18.84
CA LEU A 143 0.97 2.11 -17.92
C LEU A 143 1.87 1.04 -17.26
N VAL A 144 1.30 -0.11 -16.92
CA VAL A 144 2.05 -1.22 -16.31
C VAL A 144 2.64 -2.19 -17.36
N GLY A 145 2.68 -1.79 -18.65
CA GLY A 145 3.31 -2.55 -19.73
C GLY A 145 2.51 -3.75 -20.24
N LEU A 146 1.22 -3.85 -19.94
CA LEU A 146 0.40 -5.02 -20.26
C LEU A 146 -0.57 -4.81 -21.43
N LYS A 147 -0.27 -3.89 -22.37
CA LYS A 147 -1.13 -3.56 -23.52
C LYS A 147 -1.59 -4.79 -24.32
N LYS A 148 -0.70 -5.78 -24.52
CA LYS A 148 -0.98 -7.00 -25.28
C LYS A 148 -1.86 -8.00 -24.49
N TYR A 149 -1.91 -7.88 -23.17
CA TYR A 149 -2.57 -8.82 -22.24
C TYR A 149 -3.93 -8.32 -21.73
N ARG A 150 -4.48 -7.23 -22.31
CA ARG A 150 -5.71 -6.57 -21.82
C ARG A 150 -6.90 -7.52 -21.65
N LEU A 151 -7.05 -8.50 -22.56
CA LEU A 151 -8.17 -9.44 -22.58
C LEU A 151 -7.83 -10.80 -21.98
N HIS A 152 -6.59 -11.00 -21.47
CA HIS A 152 -6.21 -12.24 -20.82
C HIS A 152 -6.85 -12.35 -19.45
N LYS A 153 -7.28 -13.57 -19.09
CA LYS A 153 -7.74 -13.92 -17.75
C LYS A 153 -6.55 -14.27 -16.85
N PRO A 154 -6.67 -14.25 -15.51
CA PRO A 154 -5.57 -14.55 -14.60
C PRO A 154 -4.87 -15.87 -14.88
N ASN A 155 -5.59 -16.93 -15.24
CA ASN A 155 -5.02 -18.24 -15.58
C ASN A 155 -4.22 -18.27 -16.90
N GLN A 156 -4.24 -17.20 -17.67
CA GLN A 156 -3.48 -17.02 -18.93
C GLN A 156 -2.28 -16.08 -18.74
N MET A 157 -1.97 -15.68 -17.52
CA MET A 157 -0.98 -14.68 -17.18
C MET A 157 0.05 -15.23 -16.19
N SER A 158 1.32 -14.83 -16.35
CA SER A 158 2.35 -15.12 -15.36
C SER A 158 2.08 -14.41 -14.02
N GLY A 159 2.73 -14.83 -12.93
CA GLY A 159 2.62 -14.19 -11.63
C GLY A 159 2.94 -12.69 -11.67
N GLY A 160 4.03 -12.31 -12.33
CA GLY A 160 4.42 -10.91 -12.50
C GLY A 160 3.40 -10.09 -13.31
N GLN A 161 2.80 -10.69 -14.36
CA GLN A 161 1.71 -10.05 -15.10
C GLN A 161 0.47 -9.86 -14.23
N GLN A 162 0.09 -10.86 -13.43
CA GLN A 162 -1.04 -10.75 -12.50
C GLN A 162 -0.79 -9.67 -11.44
N GLN A 163 0.44 -9.56 -10.92
CA GLN A 163 0.80 -8.54 -9.95
C GLN A 163 0.74 -7.14 -10.55
N ARG A 164 1.20 -6.95 -11.80
CA ARG A 164 1.06 -5.69 -12.53
C ARG A 164 -0.42 -5.31 -12.74
N VAL A 165 -1.32 -6.28 -12.97
CA VAL A 165 -2.78 -6.03 -13.01
C VAL A 165 -3.29 -5.60 -11.62
N GLY A 166 -2.83 -6.25 -10.54
CA GLY A 166 -3.14 -5.87 -9.15
C GLY A 166 -2.72 -4.44 -8.84
N MET A 167 -1.51 -4.03 -9.25
CA MET A 167 -1.02 -2.67 -9.15
C MET A 167 -1.88 -1.67 -9.95
N ALA A 168 -2.19 -1.98 -11.21
CA ALA A 168 -3.05 -1.15 -12.05
C ALA A 168 -4.44 -0.95 -11.41
N ARG A 169 -5.01 -2.02 -10.83
CA ARG A 169 -6.28 -1.96 -10.10
C ARG A 169 -6.19 -1.06 -8.87
N ALA A 170 -5.11 -1.14 -8.10
CA ALA A 170 -4.90 -0.29 -6.93
C ALA A 170 -4.82 1.20 -7.30
N LEU A 171 -4.26 1.52 -8.46
CA LEU A 171 -4.01 2.90 -8.92
C LEU A 171 -5.14 3.53 -9.73
N VAL A 172 -6.11 2.75 -10.23
CA VAL A 172 -7.13 3.23 -11.19
C VAL A 172 -8.03 4.33 -10.63
N LEU A 173 -8.21 4.37 -9.30
CA LEU A 173 -8.94 5.42 -8.58
C LEU A 173 -8.07 6.64 -8.24
N ASN A 174 -6.79 6.63 -8.61
CA ASN A 174 -5.82 7.68 -8.27
C ASN A 174 -5.74 7.96 -6.76
N PRO A 175 -5.52 6.95 -5.91
CA PRO A 175 -5.46 7.13 -4.46
C PRO A 175 -4.29 8.04 -4.06
N SER A 176 -4.35 8.65 -2.87
CA SER A 176 -3.23 9.41 -2.31
C SER A 176 -2.18 8.50 -1.67
N ILE A 177 -2.60 7.37 -1.11
CA ILE A 177 -1.74 6.43 -0.42
C ILE A 177 -1.95 5.02 -1.00
N VAL A 178 -0.84 4.31 -1.23
CA VAL A 178 -0.84 2.91 -1.65
C VAL A 178 -0.24 2.07 -0.54
N PHE A 179 -0.97 1.06 -0.11
CA PHE A 179 -0.49 0.02 0.80
C PHE A 179 -0.14 -1.23 -0.01
N ALA A 180 0.99 -1.86 0.28
CA ALA A 180 1.44 -3.08 -0.39
C ALA A 180 1.83 -4.15 0.66
N ASP A 181 1.12 -5.26 0.67
CA ASP A 181 1.39 -6.38 1.57
C ASP A 181 2.18 -7.44 0.81
N GLU A 182 3.48 -7.54 1.08
CA GLU A 182 4.44 -8.44 0.44
C GLU A 182 4.25 -8.54 -1.09
N PRO A 183 4.33 -7.40 -1.83
CA PRO A 183 3.86 -7.32 -3.22
C PRO A 183 4.61 -8.20 -4.21
N THR A 184 5.74 -8.77 -3.81
CA THR A 184 6.59 -9.63 -4.63
C THR A 184 6.78 -11.03 -4.03
N GLY A 185 6.15 -11.34 -2.90
CA GLY A 185 6.36 -12.58 -2.16
C GLY A 185 6.02 -13.88 -2.91
N ASN A 186 5.30 -13.79 -4.04
CA ASN A 186 4.96 -14.92 -4.91
C ASN A 186 5.68 -14.87 -6.29
N LEU A 187 6.74 -14.06 -6.41
CA LEU A 187 7.48 -13.86 -7.65
C LEU A 187 8.93 -14.37 -7.48
N ASP A 188 9.56 -14.73 -8.59
CA ASP A 188 11.00 -14.97 -8.64
C ASP A 188 11.78 -13.66 -8.47
N SER A 189 13.07 -13.74 -8.16
CA SER A 189 13.91 -12.58 -7.82
C SER A 189 14.00 -11.55 -8.93
N ASN A 190 14.12 -11.98 -10.21
CA ASN A 190 14.21 -11.06 -11.35
C ASN A 190 12.88 -10.31 -11.56
N THR A 191 11.77 -11.06 -11.57
CA THR A 191 10.42 -10.47 -11.70
C THR A 191 10.10 -9.56 -10.51
N SER A 192 10.59 -9.88 -9.30
CA SER A 192 10.45 -9.04 -8.11
C SER A 192 11.15 -7.69 -8.28
N ALA A 193 12.41 -7.70 -8.73
CA ALA A 193 13.17 -6.47 -8.98
C ALA A 193 12.48 -5.57 -10.02
N GLU A 194 12.07 -6.15 -11.17
CA GLU A 194 11.34 -5.41 -12.21
C GLU A 194 10.00 -4.84 -11.69
N MET A 195 9.29 -5.60 -10.85
CA MET A 195 8.01 -5.14 -10.28
C MET A 195 8.22 -3.97 -9.31
N MET A 196 9.26 -4.02 -8.48
CA MET A 196 9.58 -2.95 -7.54
C MET A 196 10.05 -1.69 -8.25
N GLU A 197 10.88 -1.81 -9.29
CA GLU A 197 11.30 -0.68 -10.11
C GLU A 197 10.09 0.00 -10.79
N LEU A 198 9.21 -0.79 -11.42
CA LEU A 198 7.98 -0.28 -12.02
C LEU A 198 7.10 0.42 -10.99
N MET A 199 6.91 -0.18 -9.81
CA MET A 199 6.07 0.37 -8.74
C MET A 199 6.64 1.70 -8.24
N ARG A 200 7.94 1.75 -7.95
CA ARG A 200 8.64 2.96 -7.51
C ARG A 200 8.51 4.08 -8.55
N HIS A 201 8.81 3.79 -9.80
CA HIS A 201 8.71 4.75 -10.91
C HIS A 201 7.29 5.32 -11.05
N VAL A 202 6.28 4.47 -11.18
CA VAL A 202 4.88 4.90 -11.39
C VAL A 202 4.34 5.68 -10.20
N LEU A 203 4.71 5.33 -8.96
CA LEU A 203 4.22 6.00 -7.77
C LEU A 203 4.91 7.34 -7.54
N SER A 204 6.24 7.43 -7.75
CA SER A 204 7.00 8.67 -7.61
C SER A 204 6.58 9.72 -8.65
N GLU A 205 6.43 9.33 -9.94
CA GLU A 205 5.94 10.25 -10.97
C GLU A 205 4.55 10.83 -10.68
N ARG A 206 3.76 10.11 -9.89
CA ARG A 206 2.40 10.53 -9.51
C ARG A 206 2.34 11.19 -8.13
N GLY A 207 3.47 11.39 -7.46
CA GLY A 207 3.56 11.94 -6.11
C GLY A 207 2.76 11.13 -5.07
N LYS A 208 2.77 9.79 -5.19
CA LYS A 208 2.01 8.91 -4.28
C LYS A 208 2.87 8.44 -3.13
N THR A 209 2.28 8.37 -1.95
CA THR A 209 2.90 7.75 -0.78
C THR A 209 2.73 6.23 -0.87
N LEU A 210 3.82 5.49 -0.62
CA LEU A 210 3.82 4.03 -0.57
C LEU A 210 4.18 3.56 0.84
N VAL A 211 3.35 2.69 1.41
CA VAL A 211 3.68 1.94 2.62
C VAL A 211 3.70 0.45 2.25
N MET A 212 4.87 -0.14 2.28
CA MET A 212 5.08 -1.55 1.94
C MET A 212 5.41 -2.36 3.18
N VAL A 213 4.82 -3.52 3.30
CA VAL A 213 5.24 -4.55 4.26
C VAL A 213 6.05 -5.60 3.54
N THR A 214 7.19 -5.97 4.09
CA THR A 214 8.03 -7.05 3.56
C THR A 214 8.86 -7.70 4.67
N HIS A 215 9.27 -8.93 4.45
CA HIS A 215 10.31 -9.62 5.24
C HIS A 215 11.67 -9.63 4.51
N ASP A 216 11.71 -9.15 3.28
CA ASP A 216 12.89 -9.08 2.43
C ASP A 216 13.63 -7.74 2.69
N ASN A 217 14.88 -7.82 3.19
CA ASN A 217 15.67 -6.64 3.49
C ASN A 217 16.18 -5.93 2.23
N ASP A 218 16.41 -6.64 1.12
CA ASP A 218 16.88 -6.05 -0.13
C ASP A 218 15.78 -5.17 -0.76
N LEU A 219 14.53 -5.63 -0.68
CA LEU A 219 13.39 -4.83 -1.11
C LEU A 219 13.14 -3.65 -0.16
N ALA A 220 13.35 -3.83 1.12
CA ALA A 220 13.20 -2.76 2.11
C ALA A 220 14.25 -1.66 1.94
N ALA A 221 15.46 -2.01 1.48
CA ALA A 221 16.53 -1.04 1.18
C ALA A 221 16.21 -0.10 0.01
N LEU A 222 15.17 -0.39 -0.77
CA LEU A 222 14.68 0.52 -1.83
C LEU A 222 13.81 1.66 -1.30
N ALA A 223 13.43 1.62 -0.01
CA ALA A 223 12.55 2.60 0.61
C ALA A 223 13.34 3.80 1.16
N ASP A 224 12.71 4.98 1.16
CA ASP A 224 13.27 6.20 1.75
C ASP A 224 13.39 6.09 3.27
N ARG A 225 12.59 5.19 3.88
CA ARG A 225 12.63 4.92 5.32
C ARG A 225 12.18 3.50 5.64
N GLN A 226 12.83 2.92 6.65
CA GLN A 226 12.51 1.60 7.16
C GLN A 226 12.03 1.67 8.62
N ILE A 227 10.91 1.02 8.90
CA ILE A 227 10.36 0.81 10.24
C ILE A 227 10.43 -0.68 10.56
N ARG A 228 11.28 -1.07 11.50
CA ARG A 228 11.44 -2.47 11.89
C ARG A 228 10.51 -2.80 13.04
N ILE A 229 9.68 -3.83 12.84
CA ILE A 229 8.75 -4.35 13.86
C ILE A 229 9.20 -5.73 14.32
N LYS A 230 9.25 -5.91 15.62
CA LYS A 230 9.48 -7.20 16.30
C LYS A 230 8.49 -7.32 17.46
N ASP A 231 7.82 -8.48 17.54
CA ASP A 231 6.86 -8.82 18.64
C ASP A 231 5.84 -7.69 18.90
N GLY A 232 5.29 -7.12 17.81
CA GLY A 232 4.30 -6.06 17.86
C GLY A 232 4.80 -4.69 18.28
N LYS A 233 6.12 -4.46 18.37
CA LYS A 233 6.73 -3.18 18.75
C LYS A 233 7.68 -2.69 17.67
N ILE A 234 7.80 -1.38 17.53
CA ILE A 234 8.87 -0.76 16.73
C ILE A 234 10.18 -0.89 17.52
N VAL A 235 11.18 -1.52 16.90
CA VAL A 235 12.53 -1.66 17.47
C VAL A 235 13.54 -0.75 16.78
N GLU A 236 13.24 -0.30 15.57
CA GLU A 236 14.10 0.58 14.78
C GLU A 236 13.25 1.42 13.80
N ASN A 237 13.66 2.67 13.59
CA ASN A 237 13.05 3.58 12.63
C ASN A 237 14.17 4.41 11.99
N VAL A 238 14.66 3.93 10.85
CA VAL A 238 15.82 4.49 10.14
C VAL A 238 15.34 5.23 8.90
N GLN A 239 15.81 6.44 8.73
CA GLN A 239 15.65 7.26 7.54
C GLN A 239 17.02 7.32 6.83
N GLU A 240 17.06 6.94 5.55
CA GLU A 240 18.24 7.13 4.70
C GLU A 240 18.35 8.57 4.19
#